data_79054eec427161e299607d43d93dc590
#
_entry.id   79054eec427161e299607d43d93dc590
#
_cell.length_a   1.000
_cell.length_b   1.000
_cell.length_c   1.000
_cell.angle_alpha   90.00
_cell.angle_beta   90.00
_cell.angle_gamma   90.00
#
_symmetry.space_group_name_H-M   'P 1'
#
loop_
_entity.id
_entity.type
_entity.pdbx_description
1 polymer ?
#
loop_
_entity_poly.entity_id
_entity_poly.type
_entity_poly.pdbx_seq_one_letter_code
_entity_poly.pdbx_strand_id
1 'polypeptide(L)'
;MRIAAIGDIHCKTNSFGLLRQLLGDIEEKADLLVLAGDLTNIGLPAEMEILLKELDYFCLPVVAVPGNHDHENGQIKLLVKMMTSHNICVLDGTDCLIDEIGLVGVKGFCGGFGKLHVQPFGEQALKDFIQVSINDTLLLEKALNGLNCQHRIGILHYSPIKATLIGEEPELYPFLGSSLFADLFDRYGVDIIIHAHAHNGSPIGFTPCKIPVHNVSRFVQTRFNQCAYYLFDLN
;
A
#
# COMPACT_ATOMS: atom_id res chain seq x y z
N MET A 1 -1.74 -14.11 -14.24
CA MET A 1 -2.73 -13.62 -13.23
C MET A 1 -2.96 -12.14 -13.45
N ARG A 2 -4.23 -11.71 -13.51
CA ARG A 2 -4.61 -10.28 -13.59
C ARG A 2 -4.86 -9.76 -12.19
N ILE A 3 -4.23 -8.65 -11.84
CA ILE A 3 -4.27 -8.09 -10.49
C ILE A 3 -4.85 -6.68 -10.56
N ALA A 4 -5.85 -6.41 -9.74
CA ALA A 4 -6.36 -5.07 -9.52
C ALA A 4 -5.85 -4.51 -8.20
N ALA A 5 -5.43 -3.26 -8.20
CA ALA A 5 -4.91 -2.59 -7.01
C ALA A 5 -5.56 -1.22 -6.81
N ILE A 6 -5.98 -0.94 -5.60
CA ILE A 6 -6.59 0.33 -5.18
C ILE A 6 -6.11 0.70 -3.77
N GLY A 7 -5.92 1.99 -3.53
CA GLY A 7 -5.68 2.55 -2.20
C GLY A 7 -6.52 3.79 -1.94
N ASP A 8 -6.44 4.31 -0.72
CA ASP A 8 -7.13 5.53 -0.29
C ASP A 8 -8.66 5.45 -0.45
N ILE A 9 -9.23 4.32 -0.04
CA ILE A 9 -10.69 4.10 -0.10
C ILE A 9 -11.41 5.06 0.85
N HIS A 10 -10.84 5.30 2.05
CA HIS A 10 -11.40 6.16 3.10
C HIS A 10 -12.87 5.82 3.40
N CYS A 11 -13.13 4.53 3.64
CA CYS A 11 -14.47 4.05 3.97
C CYS A 11 -14.94 4.67 5.28
N LYS A 12 -16.14 5.24 5.27
CA LYS A 12 -16.82 5.85 6.43
C LYS A 12 -18.00 4.97 6.85
N THR A 13 -18.56 5.23 8.01
CA THR A 13 -19.75 4.53 8.53
C THR A 13 -21.00 4.67 7.64
N ASN A 14 -21.01 5.62 6.72
CA ASN A 14 -22.09 5.86 5.75
C ASN A 14 -21.67 5.53 4.30
N SER A 15 -20.58 4.83 4.08
CA SER A 15 -20.03 4.54 2.74
C SER A 15 -20.63 3.27 2.09
N PHE A 16 -21.88 2.94 2.38
CA PHE A 16 -22.58 1.82 1.73
C PHE A 16 -22.64 2.00 0.21
N GLY A 17 -22.26 0.98 -0.54
CA GLY A 17 -22.22 0.98 -2.00
C GLY A 17 -20.97 1.64 -2.60
N LEU A 18 -20.08 2.24 -1.78
CA LEU A 18 -18.90 2.92 -2.27
C LEU A 18 -17.97 1.95 -3.02
N LEU A 19 -17.67 0.80 -2.43
CA LEU A 19 -16.72 -0.13 -3.02
C LEU A 19 -17.26 -0.74 -4.32
N ARG A 20 -18.55 -1.06 -4.35
CA ARG A 20 -19.24 -1.49 -5.57
C ARG A 20 -19.21 -0.43 -6.68
N GLN A 21 -19.33 0.84 -6.31
CA GLN A 21 -19.20 1.95 -7.26
C GLN A 21 -17.78 2.09 -7.80
N LEU A 22 -16.75 1.90 -6.94
CA LEU A 22 -15.34 2.04 -7.31
C LEU A 22 -14.83 0.84 -8.14
N LEU A 23 -15.23 -0.36 -7.78
CA LEU A 23 -14.72 -1.60 -8.37
C LEU A 23 -15.59 -2.15 -9.51
N GLY A 24 -16.91 -1.88 -9.46
CA GLY A 24 -17.83 -2.28 -10.52
C GLY A 24 -17.80 -3.76 -10.86
N ASP A 25 -17.35 -4.06 -12.07
CA ASP A 25 -17.23 -5.38 -12.69
C ASP A 25 -15.84 -6.02 -12.51
N ILE A 26 -15.17 -5.76 -11.39
CA ILE A 26 -13.78 -6.17 -11.14
C ILE A 26 -13.58 -7.70 -11.23
N GLU A 27 -14.60 -8.49 -10.87
CA GLU A 27 -14.54 -9.96 -10.92
C GLU A 27 -14.39 -10.52 -12.35
N GLU A 28 -14.85 -9.78 -13.35
CA GLU A 28 -14.68 -10.15 -14.77
C GLU A 28 -13.27 -9.79 -15.27
N LYS A 29 -12.56 -8.91 -14.55
CA LYS A 29 -11.32 -8.28 -14.98
C LYS A 29 -10.08 -8.72 -14.22
N ALA A 30 -10.23 -9.16 -12.98
CA ALA A 30 -9.11 -9.48 -12.10
C ALA A 30 -9.28 -10.84 -11.41
N ASP A 31 -8.15 -11.46 -11.08
CA ASP A 31 -8.06 -12.71 -10.33
C ASP A 31 -7.68 -12.45 -8.87
N LEU A 32 -7.17 -11.26 -8.55
CA LEU A 32 -6.71 -10.84 -7.22
C LEU A 32 -6.97 -9.34 -7.01
N LEU A 33 -7.42 -8.97 -5.81
CA LEU A 33 -7.56 -7.57 -5.39
C LEU A 33 -6.50 -7.21 -4.34
N VAL A 34 -5.76 -6.14 -4.58
CA VAL A 34 -4.78 -5.55 -3.65
C VAL A 34 -5.31 -4.22 -3.11
N LEU A 35 -5.34 -4.10 -1.78
CA LEU A 35 -5.74 -2.89 -1.07
C LEU A 35 -4.50 -2.21 -0.46
N ALA A 36 -4.12 -1.05 -0.99
CA ALA A 36 -2.86 -0.38 -0.68
C ALA A 36 -2.99 0.72 0.41
N GLY A 37 -3.72 0.42 1.49
CA GLY A 37 -3.83 1.29 2.68
C GLY A 37 -4.91 2.37 2.59
N ASP A 38 -5.13 3.05 3.73
CA ASP A 38 -6.20 4.01 3.96
C ASP A 38 -7.57 3.44 3.58
N LEU A 39 -7.82 2.25 4.14
CA LEU A 39 -9.03 1.48 3.91
C LEU A 39 -10.22 2.14 4.60
N THR A 40 -10.00 2.57 5.84
CA THR A 40 -10.95 3.33 6.68
C THR A 40 -10.64 4.82 6.65
N ASN A 41 -11.59 5.66 7.07
CA ASN A 41 -11.39 7.11 7.07
C ASN A 41 -10.62 7.62 8.31
N ILE A 42 -10.89 7.05 9.48
CA ILE A 42 -10.25 7.42 10.76
C ILE A 42 -9.95 6.20 11.64
N GLY A 43 -9.85 5.00 11.09
CA GLY A 43 -9.46 3.80 11.81
C GLY A 43 -10.51 3.25 12.78
N LEU A 44 -11.79 3.50 12.55
CA LEU A 44 -12.88 2.99 13.38
C LEU A 44 -13.28 1.56 13.00
N PRO A 45 -13.50 0.65 13.97
CA PRO A 45 -14.05 -0.68 13.68
C PRO A 45 -15.35 -0.66 12.90
N ALA A 46 -16.24 0.33 13.17
CA ALA A 46 -17.49 0.50 12.44
C ALA A 46 -17.29 0.85 10.96
N GLU A 47 -16.21 1.57 10.61
CA GLU A 47 -15.84 1.83 9.21
C GLU A 47 -15.32 0.56 8.54
N MET A 48 -14.49 -0.21 9.24
CA MET A 48 -14.00 -1.50 8.78
C MET A 48 -15.15 -2.50 8.56
N GLU A 49 -16.15 -2.56 9.44
CA GLU A 49 -17.33 -3.40 9.24
C GLU A 49 -18.07 -3.08 7.94
N ILE A 50 -18.19 -1.79 7.58
CA ILE A 50 -18.80 -1.39 6.31
C ILE A 50 -17.94 -1.86 5.13
N LEU A 51 -16.63 -1.63 5.20
CA LEU A 51 -15.70 -2.06 4.15
C LEU A 51 -15.79 -3.59 3.92
N LEU A 52 -15.75 -4.38 4.99
CA LEU A 52 -15.81 -5.84 4.92
C LEU A 52 -17.13 -6.32 4.32
N LYS A 53 -18.27 -5.73 4.71
CA LYS A 53 -19.58 -6.02 4.10
C LYS A 53 -19.63 -5.66 2.62
N GLU A 54 -18.95 -4.61 2.20
CA GLU A 54 -18.86 -4.24 0.78
C GLU A 54 -17.93 -5.22 0.02
N LEU A 55 -16.85 -5.72 0.66
CA LEU A 55 -15.98 -6.74 0.07
C LEU A 55 -16.68 -8.09 -0.09
N ASP A 56 -17.64 -8.45 0.77
CA ASP A 56 -18.44 -9.69 0.66
C ASP A 56 -19.23 -9.82 -0.66
N TYR A 57 -19.40 -8.72 -1.40
CA TYR A 57 -20.00 -8.74 -2.73
C TYR A 57 -19.06 -9.27 -3.82
N PHE A 58 -17.76 -9.41 -3.53
CA PHE A 58 -16.75 -9.83 -4.50
C PHE A 58 -16.14 -11.17 -4.09
N CYS A 59 -16.08 -12.11 -5.03
CA CYS A 59 -15.51 -13.45 -4.83
C CYS A 59 -14.02 -13.51 -5.20
N LEU A 60 -13.27 -12.44 -4.96
CA LEU A 60 -11.83 -12.36 -5.23
C LEU A 60 -11.01 -12.58 -3.95
N PRO A 61 -9.86 -13.26 -4.03
CA PRO A 61 -8.87 -13.17 -2.97
C PRO A 61 -8.44 -11.71 -2.77
N VAL A 62 -8.24 -11.33 -1.50
CA VAL A 62 -7.87 -9.96 -1.13
C VAL A 62 -6.59 -9.97 -0.32
N VAL A 63 -5.64 -9.13 -0.73
CA VAL A 63 -4.41 -8.82 0.02
C VAL A 63 -4.42 -7.33 0.38
N ALA A 64 -4.06 -6.99 1.61
CA ALA A 64 -4.11 -5.61 2.08
C ALA A 64 -2.86 -5.22 2.88
N VAL A 65 -2.44 -3.97 2.75
CA VAL A 65 -1.61 -3.28 3.74
C VAL A 65 -2.45 -2.20 4.42
N PRO A 66 -2.25 -1.91 5.72
CA PRO A 66 -2.89 -0.76 6.35
C PRO A 66 -2.26 0.56 5.87
N GLY A 67 -3.02 1.66 5.97
CA GLY A 67 -2.53 3.03 5.77
C GLY A 67 -2.49 3.83 7.07
N ASN A 68 -2.10 5.11 7.00
CA ASN A 68 -2.03 5.97 8.18
C ASN A 68 -3.42 6.29 8.77
N HIS A 69 -4.45 6.40 7.95
CA HIS A 69 -5.83 6.58 8.42
C HIS A 69 -6.36 5.36 9.19
N ASP A 70 -5.91 4.15 8.85
CA ASP A 70 -6.25 2.95 9.60
C ASP A 70 -5.62 2.92 11.00
N HIS A 71 -4.53 3.67 11.21
CA HIS A 71 -3.86 3.84 12.51
C HIS A 71 -4.42 5.00 13.36
N GLU A 72 -5.21 5.93 12.79
CA GLU A 72 -5.60 7.20 13.42
C GLU A 72 -6.25 7.01 14.79
N ASN A 73 -7.11 6.03 14.96
CA ASN A 73 -7.82 5.78 16.23
C ASN A 73 -7.08 4.81 17.19
N GLY A 74 -5.83 4.43 16.88
CA GLY A 74 -5.05 3.53 17.72
C GLY A 74 -5.59 2.10 17.85
N GLN A 75 -6.57 1.70 17.00
CA GLN A 75 -7.21 0.39 17.03
C GLN A 75 -6.72 -0.58 15.92
N ILE A 76 -5.58 -0.31 15.31
CA ILE A 76 -5.08 -1.06 14.16
C ILE A 76 -5.06 -2.58 14.40
N LYS A 77 -4.68 -3.05 15.59
CA LYS A 77 -4.68 -4.48 15.92
C LYS A 77 -6.06 -5.13 15.81
N LEU A 78 -7.12 -4.38 16.17
CA LEU A 78 -8.49 -4.84 16.01
C LEU A 78 -8.89 -4.86 14.53
N LEU A 79 -8.56 -3.81 13.76
CA LEU A 79 -8.85 -3.76 12.33
C LEU A 79 -8.16 -4.90 11.57
N VAL A 80 -6.88 -5.18 11.86
CA VAL A 80 -6.14 -6.31 11.27
C VAL A 80 -6.83 -7.64 11.62
N LYS A 81 -7.26 -7.83 12.88
CA LYS A 81 -8.00 -9.04 13.29
C LYS A 81 -9.32 -9.17 12.53
N MET A 82 -10.05 -8.09 12.33
CA MET A 82 -11.31 -8.09 11.56
C MET A 82 -11.07 -8.51 10.12
N MET A 83 -10.08 -7.91 9.44
CA MET A 83 -9.70 -8.26 8.06
C MET A 83 -9.28 -9.73 7.94
N THR A 84 -8.40 -10.20 8.84
CA THR A 84 -7.94 -11.60 8.84
C THR A 84 -9.09 -12.59 9.06
N SER A 85 -10.07 -12.23 9.92
CA SER A 85 -11.27 -13.04 10.14
C SER A 85 -12.20 -13.10 8.91
N HIS A 86 -12.03 -12.21 7.95
CA HIS A 86 -12.70 -12.19 6.63
C HIS A 86 -11.81 -12.75 5.51
N ASN A 87 -10.81 -13.58 5.86
CA ASN A 87 -9.89 -14.22 4.92
C ASN A 87 -9.07 -13.23 4.06
N ILE A 88 -8.90 -11.98 4.51
CA ILE A 88 -8.01 -11.02 3.88
C ILE A 88 -6.59 -11.30 4.36
N CYS A 89 -5.65 -11.47 3.44
CA CYS A 89 -4.23 -11.56 3.77
C CYS A 89 -3.70 -10.14 4.06
N VAL A 90 -3.43 -9.85 5.34
CA VAL A 90 -2.91 -8.54 5.76
C VAL A 90 -1.40 -8.59 5.85
N LEU A 91 -0.72 -7.72 5.11
CA LEU A 91 0.73 -7.59 5.10
C LEU A 91 1.16 -6.44 6.03
N ASP A 92 1.85 -6.80 7.10
CA ASP A 92 2.46 -5.86 8.06
C ASP A 92 3.86 -6.37 8.42
N GLY A 93 4.77 -6.32 7.44
CA GLY A 93 6.08 -6.96 7.52
C GLY A 93 6.05 -8.47 7.34
N THR A 94 5.05 -8.94 6.63
CA THR A 94 4.84 -10.35 6.29
C THR A 94 4.74 -10.52 4.78
N ASP A 95 4.69 -11.77 4.35
CA ASP A 95 4.48 -12.15 2.96
C ASP A 95 3.23 -13.04 2.82
N CYS A 96 2.74 -13.13 1.61
CA CYS A 96 1.65 -14.00 1.20
C CYS A 96 1.99 -14.60 -0.17
N LEU A 97 1.78 -15.91 -0.32
CA LEU A 97 1.96 -16.60 -1.59
C LEU A 97 0.57 -16.91 -2.17
N ILE A 98 0.30 -16.43 -3.37
CA ILE A 98 -0.90 -16.75 -4.15
C ILE A 98 -0.44 -17.32 -5.49
N ASP A 99 -0.71 -18.59 -5.71
CA ASP A 99 -0.13 -19.38 -6.80
C ASP A 99 1.41 -19.29 -6.81
N GLU A 100 2.02 -18.72 -7.85
CA GLU A 100 3.46 -18.54 -7.98
C GLU A 100 3.92 -17.09 -7.68
N ILE A 101 3.00 -16.24 -7.20
CA ILE A 101 3.25 -14.82 -6.92
C ILE A 101 3.39 -14.62 -5.42
N GLY A 102 4.53 -14.12 -5.01
CA GLY A 102 4.80 -13.67 -3.65
C GLY A 102 4.47 -12.19 -3.50
N LEU A 103 3.57 -11.89 -2.57
CA LEU A 103 3.23 -10.52 -2.21
C LEU A 103 3.85 -10.21 -0.86
N VAL A 104 4.55 -9.10 -0.75
CA VAL A 104 5.23 -8.69 0.47
C VAL A 104 4.97 -7.21 0.72
N GLY A 105 4.69 -6.84 1.96
CA GLY A 105 4.36 -5.44 2.22
C GLY A 105 4.44 -5.02 3.67
N VAL A 106 4.49 -3.71 3.82
CA VAL A 106 4.33 -2.97 5.07
C VAL A 106 3.57 -1.68 4.77
N LYS A 107 3.05 -1.04 5.80
CA LYS A 107 2.50 0.32 5.64
C LYS A 107 3.55 1.26 5.02
N GLY A 108 4.79 1.16 5.44
CA GLY A 108 5.82 2.15 5.18
C GLY A 108 5.62 3.38 6.05
N PHE A 109 6.55 4.36 5.92
CA PHE A 109 6.46 5.60 6.68
C PHE A 109 7.28 6.73 6.03
N CYS A 110 7.34 7.86 6.70
CA CYS A 110 8.02 9.10 6.32
C CYS A 110 9.56 8.97 6.32
N GLY A 111 10.24 9.99 5.83
CA GLY A 111 11.71 10.09 5.93
C GLY A 111 12.38 10.78 4.76
N GLY A 112 11.68 10.90 3.62
CA GLY A 112 12.23 11.58 2.44
C GLY A 112 13.13 10.70 1.58
N PHE A 113 13.81 11.31 0.60
CA PHE A 113 14.32 10.60 -0.57
C PHE A 113 15.80 10.90 -0.85
N GLY A 114 16.51 9.84 -1.27
CA GLY A 114 17.91 9.90 -1.71
C GLY A 114 18.86 10.31 -0.59
N LYS A 115 19.90 11.06 -0.94
CA LYS A 115 20.95 11.47 0.02
C LYS A 115 20.47 12.46 1.09
N LEU A 116 19.30 13.06 0.90
CA LEU A 116 18.72 14.07 1.81
C LEU A 116 17.58 13.47 2.66
N HIS A 117 17.47 12.15 2.74
CA HIS A 117 16.52 11.54 3.66
C HIS A 117 16.87 11.88 5.11
N VAL A 118 15.84 11.99 5.95
CA VAL A 118 16.00 12.35 7.36
C VAL A 118 16.77 11.24 8.09
N GLN A 119 17.82 11.63 8.82
CA GLN A 119 18.63 10.71 9.62
C GLN A 119 18.16 10.68 11.07
N PRO A 120 18.29 9.56 11.79
CA PRO A 120 17.95 9.46 13.21
C PRO A 120 19.03 10.15 14.06
N PHE A 121 19.12 11.49 13.96
CA PHE A 121 20.16 12.31 14.60
C PHE A 121 19.53 13.47 15.37
N GLY A 122 20.13 13.84 16.48
CA GLY A 122 19.70 14.95 17.32
C GLY A 122 18.69 14.53 18.40
N GLU A 123 17.56 15.18 18.45
CA GLU A 123 16.53 15.04 19.47
C GLU A 123 15.88 13.64 19.44
N GLN A 124 15.49 13.14 20.63
CA GLN A 124 14.90 11.81 20.73
C GLN A 124 13.62 11.67 19.88
N ALA A 125 12.79 12.70 19.85
CA ALA A 125 11.56 12.70 19.05
C ALA A 125 11.83 12.46 17.55
N LEU A 126 12.89 13.06 16.98
CA LEU A 126 13.27 12.83 15.59
C LEU A 126 13.81 11.41 15.37
N LYS A 127 14.61 10.91 16.32
CA LYS A 127 15.10 9.53 16.29
C LYS A 127 13.96 8.53 16.31
N ASP A 128 13.00 8.73 17.21
CA ASP A 128 11.81 7.86 17.34
C ASP A 128 10.95 7.91 16.07
N PHE A 129 10.78 9.10 15.49
CA PHE A 129 10.05 9.29 14.23
C PHE A 129 10.67 8.48 13.08
N ILE A 130 11.98 8.59 12.90
CA ILE A 130 12.68 7.86 11.80
C ILE A 130 12.82 6.37 12.13
N GLN A 131 12.88 6.00 13.39
CA GLN A 131 12.95 4.60 13.80
C GLN A 131 11.76 3.78 13.31
N VAL A 132 10.58 4.39 13.10
CA VAL A 132 9.42 3.73 12.52
C VAL A 132 9.73 3.21 11.10
N SER A 133 10.28 4.06 10.23
CA SER A 133 10.69 3.65 8.86
C SER A 133 11.77 2.59 8.87
N ILE A 134 12.74 2.70 9.79
CA ILE A 134 13.81 1.70 9.93
C ILE A 134 13.23 0.35 10.35
N ASN A 135 12.31 0.34 11.32
CA ASN A 135 11.66 -0.89 11.78
C ASN A 135 10.83 -1.55 10.67
N ASP A 136 10.04 -0.76 9.94
CA ASP A 136 9.25 -1.25 8.81
C ASP A 136 10.17 -1.84 7.71
N THR A 137 11.32 -1.19 7.46
CA THR A 137 12.32 -1.70 6.50
C THR A 137 12.89 -3.05 6.94
N LEU A 138 13.21 -3.22 8.23
CA LEU A 138 13.72 -4.48 8.77
C LEU A 138 12.67 -5.61 8.71
N LEU A 139 11.40 -5.30 8.98
CA LEU A 139 10.30 -6.26 8.85
C LEU A 139 10.13 -6.69 7.39
N LEU A 140 10.12 -5.73 6.48
CA LEU A 140 10.03 -5.99 5.04
C LEU A 140 11.21 -6.80 4.52
N GLU A 141 12.44 -6.51 4.97
CA GLU A 141 13.63 -7.28 4.62
C GLU A 141 13.53 -8.73 5.07
N LYS A 142 13.03 -8.97 6.28
CA LYS A 142 12.79 -10.33 6.79
C LYS A 142 11.79 -11.09 5.93
N ALA A 143 10.69 -10.46 5.54
CA ALA A 143 9.68 -11.06 4.67
C ALA A 143 10.24 -11.38 3.29
N LEU A 144 10.99 -10.45 2.67
CA LEU A 144 11.66 -10.64 1.37
C LEU A 144 12.66 -11.80 1.38
N ASN A 145 13.42 -11.95 2.47
CA ASN A 145 14.37 -13.06 2.64
C ASN A 145 13.71 -14.43 2.69
N GLY A 146 12.49 -14.52 3.23
CA GLY A 146 11.72 -15.76 3.33
C GLY A 146 11.00 -16.15 2.04
N LEU A 147 10.86 -15.21 1.11
CA LEU A 147 10.01 -15.36 -0.05
C LEU A 147 10.74 -16.12 -1.19
N ASN A 148 10.32 -17.35 -1.46
CA ASN A 148 10.83 -18.17 -2.55
C ASN A 148 9.73 -18.40 -3.61
N CYS A 149 9.68 -17.56 -4.63
CA CYS A 149 8.66 -17.57 -5.68
C CYS A 149 9.22 -17.00 -6.98
N GLN A 150 8.50 -17.24 -8.08
CA GLN A 150 8.92 -16.79 -9.41
C GLN A 150 8.72 -15.28 -9.57
N HIS A 151 7.58 -14.77 -9.12
CA HIS A 151 7.21 -13.36 -9.22
C HIS A 151 7.03 -12.74 -7.84
N ARG A 152 7.42 -11.47 -7.69
CA ARG A 152 7.35 -10.73 -6.44
C ARG A 152 6.70 -9.38 -6.61
N ILE A 153 5.74 -9.06 -5.75
CA ILE A 153 5.06 -7.76 -5.70
C ILE A 153 5.38 -7.11 -4.36
N GLY A 154 5.97 -5.90 -4.40
CA GLY A 154 6.11 -5.05 -3.22
C GLY A 154 4.87 -4.18 -3.02
N ILE A 155 4.29 -4.18 -1.82
CA ILE A 155 3.11 -3.38 -1.50
C ILE A 155 3.41 -2.47 -0.32
N LEU A 156 3.18 -1.18 -0.51
CA LEU A 156 3.31 -0.14 0.50
C LEU A 156 2.04 0.72 0.52
N HIS A 157 1.85 1.49 1.59
CA HIS A 157 0.94 2.62 1.55
C HIS A 157 1.69 3.90 1.22
N TYR A 158 2.79 4.20 1.94
CA TYR A 158 3.65 5.36 1.67
C TYR A 158 4.50 5.17 0.42
N SER A 159 4.79 6.26 -0.28
CA SER A 159 5.60 6.20 -1.51
C SER A 159 7.06 5.80 -1.26
N PRO A 160 7.62 4.85 -2.03
CA PRO A 160 9.04 4.53 -1.97
C PRO A 160 9.92 5.45 -2.82
N ILE A 161 9.36 6.23 -3.75
CA ILE A 161 10.13 7.06 -4.68
C ILE A 161 9.55 8.46 -4.85
N LYS A 162 10.41 9.44 -5.07
CA LYS A 162 10.01 10.83 -5.30
C LYS A 162 9.22 11.02 -6.60
N ALA A 163 9.44 10.19 -7.61
CA ALA A 163 8.82 10.36 -8.93
C ALA A 163 7.29 10.27 -8.90
N THR A 164 6.74 9.40 -8.05
CA THR A 164 5.28 9.26 -7.89
C THR A 164 4.65 10.32 -6.98
N LEU A 165 5.45 11.23 -6.40
CA LEU A 165 4.97 12.39 -5.64
C LEU A 165 4.84 13.67 -6.49
N ILE A 166 5.24 13.63 -7.77
CA ILE A 166 5.13 14.79 -8.64
C ILE A 166 3.65 15.17 -8.79
N GLY A 167 3.33 16.38 -8.34
CA GLY A 167 1.95 16.90 -8.24
C GLY A 167 1.53 17.19 -6.79
N GLU A 168 2.23 16.63 -5.81
CA GLU A 168 2.12 17.04 -4.40
C GLU A 168 3.00 18.27 -4.14
N GLU A 169 2.72 18.98 -3.04
CA GLU A 169 3.57 20.08 -2.58
C GLU A 169 4.94 19.54 -2.14
N PRO A 170 6.06 20.08 -2.67
CA PRO A 170 7.40 19.55 -2.40
C PRO A 170 7.78 19.50 -0.92
N GLU A 171 7.25 20.41 -0.10
CA GLU A 171 7.46 20.50 1.34
C GLU A 171 6.88 19.29 2.09
N LEU A 172 5.89 18.62 1.49
CA LEU A 172 5.26 17.42 2.05
C LEU A 172 6.03 16.13 1.72
N TYR A 173 6.90 16.12 0.73
CA TYR A 173 7.57 14.91 0.26
C TYR A 173 8.21 14.07 1.38
N PRO A 174 8.92 14.65 2.37
CA PRO A 174 9.50 13.87 3.46
C PRO A 174 8.46 13.15 4.33
N PHE A 175 7.20 13.62 4.31
CA PHE A 175 6.08 13.06 5.05
C PHE A 175 5.24 12.08 4.21
N LEU A 176 5.46 12.04 2.90
CA LEU A 176 4.72 11.18 1.98
C LEU A 176 5.44 9.86 1.65
N GLY A 177 6.66 9.67 2.15
CA GLY A 177 7.37 8.43 1.92
C GLY A 177 8.86 8.44 2.26
N SER A 178 9.52 7.34 1.90
CA SER A 178 10.95 7.18 2.13
C SER A 178 11.60 6.27 1.09
N SER A 179 12.78 6.69 0.57
CA SER A 179 13.56 5.87 -0.36
C SER A 179 14.18 4.62 0.26
N LEU A 180 14.19 4.47 1.59
CA LEU A 180 14.67 3.25 2.26
C LEU A 180 13.97 1.99 1.75
N PHE A 181 12.67 2.09 1.42
CA PHE A 181 11.89 0.98 0.89
C PHE A 181 12.26 0.65 -0.57
N ALA A 182 12.47 1.68 -1.41
CA ALA A 182 12.94 1.46 -2.78
C ALA A 182 14.32 0.81 -2.83
N ASP A 183 15.26 1.28 -1.98
CA ASP A 183 16.61 0.74 -1.87
C ASP A 183 16.59 -0.76 -1.48
N LEU A 184 15.61 -1.15 -0.65
CA LEU A 184 15.41 -2.53 -0.25
C LEU A 184 14.85 -3.37 -1.41
N PHE A 185 13.80 -2.92 -2.08
CA PHE A 185 13.23 -3.61 -3.22
C PHE A 185 14.23 -3.75 -4.39
N ASP A 186 15.06 -2.74 -4.63
CA ASP A 186 16.12 -2.80 -5.63
C ASP A 186 17.18 -3.89 -5.30
N ARG A 187 17.47 -4.08 -4.00
CA ARG A 187 18.43 -5.09 -3.53
C ARG A 187 17.90 -6.51 -3.67
N TYR A 188 16.64 -6.73 -3.38
CA TYR A 188 16.02 -8.07 -3.38
C TYR A 188 15.39 -8.45 -4.72
N GLY A 189 15.11 -7.48 -5.57
CA GLY A 189 14.43 -7.65 -6.85
C GLY A 189 12.95 -8.03 -6.68
N VAL A 190 12.07 -7.10 -7.07
CA VAL A 190 10.63 -7.36 -7.23
C VAL A 190 10.23 -6.96 -8.64
N ASP A 191 9.16 -7.54 -9.16
CA ASP A 191 8.70 -7.25 -10.53
C ASP A 191 8.01 -5.89 -10.61
N ILE A 192 7.28 -5.53 -9.54
CA ILE A 192 6.49 -4.30 -9.46
C ILE A 192 6.35 -3.85 -8.00
N ILE A 193 6.26 -2.56 -7.79
CA ILE A 193 5.93 -1.96 -6.49
C ILE A 193 4.62 -1.18 -6.62
N ILE A 194 3.75 -1.37 -5.65
CA ILE A 194 2.45 -0.70 -5.55
C ILE A 194 2.44 0.16 -4.28
N HIS A 195 1.96 1.39 -4.39
CA HIS A 195 1.70 2.25 -3.23
C HIS A 195 0.50 3.18 -3.48
N ALA A 196 0.06 3.89 -2.43
CA ALA A 196 -1.01 4.90 -2.49
C ALA A 196 -0.59 6.20 -1.78
N HIS A 197 -1.39 6.77 -0.90
CA HIS A 197 -1.11 7.91 -0.02
C HIS A 197 -0.94 9.26 -0.73
N ALA A 198 -0.23 9.35 -1.84
CA ALA A 198 0.01 10.58 -2.59
C ALA A 198 -1.15 10.87 -3.54
N HIS A 199 -2.20 11.52 -3.03
CA HIS A 199 -3.47 11.74 -3.73
C HIS A 199 -3.34 12.65 -4.97
N ASN A 200 -2.38 13.59 -4.96
CA ASN A 200 -2.09 14.48 -6.09
C ASN A 200 -0.88 14.04 -6.90
N GLY A 201 -0.26 12.91 -6.53
CA GLY A 201 0.94 12.42 -7.16
C GLY A 201 0.76 11.94 -8.61
N SER A 202 1.85 11.45 -9.18
CA SER A 202 1.89 10.84 -10.51
C SER A 202 1.59 9.33 -10.44
N PRO A 203 0.99 8.75 -11.49
CA PRO A 203 0.52 7.35 -11.48
C PRO A 203 1.65 6.33 -11.56
N ILE A 204 2.81 6.71 -12.10
CA ILE A 204 3.93 5.79 -12.33
C ILE A 204 5.28 6.48 -12.18
N GLY A 205 6.25 5.74 -11.68
CA GLY A 205 7.66 6.06 -11.65
C GLY A 205 8.50 4.79 -11.65
N PHE A 206 9.82 4.93 -11.50
CA PHE A 206 10.76 3.82 -11.50
C PHE A 206 11.78 3.99 -10.39
N THR A 207 12.17 2.88 -9.76
CA THR A 207 13.31 2.88 -8.85
C THR A 207 14.62 3.09 -9.61
N PRO A 208 15.76 3.33 -8.92
CA PRO A 208 17.08 3.33 -9.56
C PRO A 208 17.38 2.09 -10.41
N CYS A 209 16.99 0.90 -9.96
CA CYS A 209 17.13 -0.37 -10.71
C CYS A 209 16.05 -0.62 -11.76
N LYS A 210 15.21 0.39 -12.05
CA LYS A 210 14.14 0.35 -13.06
C LYS A 210 12.95 -0.53 -12.73
N ILE A 211 12.74 -0.88 -11.46
CA ILE A 211 11.51 -1.52 -11.02
C ILE A 211 10.35 -0.51 -11.16
N PRO A 212 9.26 -0.86 -11.84
CA PRO A 212 8.09 0.02 -11.95
C PRO A 212 7.41 0.20 -10.59
N VAL A 213 7.04 1.45 -10.29
CA VAL A 213 6.34 1.85 -9.07
C VAL A 213 5.04 2.52 -9.46
N HIS A 214 3.92 1.96 -9.04
CA HIS A 214 2.59 2.47 -9.36
C HIS A 214 1.92 3.07 -8.12
N ASN A 215 1.47 4.32 -8.26
CA ASN A 215 0.60 4.96 -7.30
C ASN A 215 -0.86 4.56 -7.63
N VAL A 216 -1.42 3.67 -6.82
CA VAL A 216 -2.77 3.13 -6.99
C VAL A 216 -3.82 3.85 -6.13
N SER A 217 -3.49 5.04 -5.63
CA SER A 217 -4.48 5.94 -5.03
C SER A 217 -5.68 6.08 -5.96
N ARG A 218 -6.91 5.84 -5.46
CA ARG A 218 -8.12 6.00 -6.28
C ARG A 218 -8.25 7.39 -6.89
N PHE A 219 -7.70 8.41 -6.24
CA PHE A 219 -7.72 9.79 -6.72
C PHE A 219 -6.80 9.97 -7.93
N VAL A 220 -5.60 9.39 -7.89
CA VAL A 220 -4.64 9.39 -9.00
C VAL A 220 -5.18 8.55 -10.16
N GLN A 221 -5.64 7.33 -9.89
CA GLN A 221 -6.16 6.43 -10.92
C GLN A 221 -7.38 7.02 -11.64
N THR A 222 -8.32 7.60 -10.90
CA THR A 222 -9.47 8.28 -11.50
C THR A 222 -9.06 9.45 -12.39
N ARG A 223 -8.06 10.25 -11.95
CA ARG A 223 -7.58 11.42 -12.70
C ARG A 223 -6.89 11.06 -14.01
N PHE A 224 -6.05 10.02 -14.00
CA PHE A 224 -5.20 9.68 -15.15
C PHE A 224 -5.77 8.56 -16.02
N ASN A 225 -6.49 7.61 -15.43
CA ASN A 225 -6.97 6.41 -16.11
C ASN A 225 -8.49 6.30 -16.20
N GLN A 226 -9.23 7.29 -15.65
CA GLN A 226 -10.70 7.30 -15.59
C GLN A 226 -11.30 6.03 -14.93
N CYS A 227 -10.50 5.36 -14.11
CA CYS A 227 -10.84 4.17 -13.34
C CYS A 227 -10.32 4.35 -11.92
N ALA A 228 -11.02 3.82 -10.91
CA ALA A 228 -10.61 4.00 -9.52
C ALA A 228 -9.47 3.07 -9.09
N TYR A 229 -9.16 2.04 -9.87
CA TYR A 229 -8.12 1.05 -9.60
C TYR A 229 -7.15 0.89 -10.76
N TYR A 230 -5.97 0.38 -10.47
CA TYR A 230 -4.96 0.00 -11.45
C TYR A 230 -5.07 -1.50 -11.74
N LEU A 231 -5.09 -1.86 -13.03
CA LEU A 231 -5.15 -3.25 -13.48
C LEU A 231 -3.88 -3.60 -14.25
N PHE A 232 -3.28 -4.74 -13.93
CA PHE A 232 -2.07 -5.22 -14.59
C PHE A 232 -1.99 -6.74 -14.64
N ASP A 233 -1.25 -7.26 -15.61
CA ASP A 233 -0.94 -8.68 -15.75
C ASP A 233 0.45 -8.98 -15.22
N LEU A 234 0.57 -10.05 -14.46
CA LEU A 234 1.84 -10.65 -14.09
C LEU A 234 1.91 -12.04 -14.73
N ASN A 235 2.79 -12.18 -15.74
CA ASN A 235 2.93 -13.39 -16.56
C ASN A 235 4.21 -14.13 -16.21
#